data_406caec08ff869400d0739bee8958feb
#
_entry.id   406caec08ff869400d0739bee8958feb
#
_cell.length_a   1.000
_cell.length_b   1.000
_cell.length_c   1.000
_cell.angle_alpha   90.00
_cell.angle_beta   90.00
_cell.angle_gamma   90.00
#
_symmetry.space_group_name_H-M   'P 1'
#
loop_
_entity.id
_entity.type
_entity.pdbx_description
1 polymer ?
#
loop_
_entity_poly.entity_id
_entity_poly.type
_entity_poly.pdbx_seq_one_letter_code
_entity_poly.pdbx_strand_id
1 'polypeptide(L)'
;VPAAFYQAKWSDWGNQMMNTVGCADCHDPKTMDLRPARPALYEAWQRRGMDVKKASHQEMRSLVCAQCHTEYYFQKGTNYLTFPQDSGVTVEAMEKYYDKIGFYDYIHALSRTPILKAQHPGYEISQMGIHYQRGVSCADCHMPYITKGGIKYTDHHIMSPLAHIDRTCQTCHRQD
;
A
#
# COMPACT_ATOMS: atom_id res chain seq x y z
N VAL A 1 -14.71 -12.04 8.92
CA VAL A 1 -15.19 -13.01 7.94
C VAL A 1 -14.69 -12.67 6.53
N PRO A 2 -13.38 -12.74 6.26
CA PRO A 2 -12.83 -12.29 4.97
C PRO A 2 -13.37 -13.09 3.78
N ALA A 3 -13.46 -14.43 3.89
CA ALA A 3 -13.87 -15.28 2.77
C ALA A 3 -15.28 -14.94 2.27
N ALA A 4 -16.25 -14.79 3.15
CA ALA A 4 -17.62 -14.44 2.75
C ALA A 4 -17.70 -13.07 2.06
N PHE A 5 -16.93 -12.10 2.54
CA PHE A 5 -16.83 -10.78 1.91
C PHE A 5 -16.27 -10.86 0.48
N TYR A 6 -15.17 -11.58 0.28
CA TYR A 6 -14.52 -11.68 -1.03
C TYR A 6 -15.23 -12.59 -2.03
N GLN A 7 -16.13 -13.47 -1.58
CA GLN A 7 -16.96 -14.32 -2.44
C GLN A 7 -18.28 -13.67 -2.84
N ALA A 8 -18.70 -12.63 -2.13
CA ALA A 8 -19.95 -11.94 -2.38
C ALA A 8 -19.83 -10.90 -3.52
N LYS A 9 -20.96 -10.46 -4.04
CA LYS A 9 -21.01 -9.33 -4.96
C LYS A 9 -20.87 -8.02 -4.19
N TRP A 10 -20.29 -7.00 -4.80
CA TRP A 10 -20.22 -5.66 -4.22
C TRP A 10 -21.60 -5.12 -3.77
N SER A 11 -22.64 -5.39 -4.57
CA SER A 11 -24.01 -5.00 -4.23
C SER A 11 -24.50 -5.50 -2.86
N ASP A 12 -23.94 -6.61 -2.38
CA ASP A 12 -24.37 -7.22 -1.12
C ASP A 12 -23.79 -6.51 0.10
N TRP A 13 -22.66 -5.82 -0.07
CA TRP A 13 -21.88 -5.19 1.00
C TRP A 13 -21.78 -3.67 0.88
N GLY A 14 -21.88 -3.10 -0.32
CA GLY A 14 -21.64 -1.69 -0.58
C GLY A 14 -22.45 -0.76 0.32
N ASN A 15 -23.71 -1.07 0.56
CA ASN A 15 -24.60 -0.30 1.44
C ASN A 15 -24.24 -0.37 2.93
N GLN A 16 -23.41 -1.34 3.32
CA GLN A 16 -22.95 -1.52 4.71
C GLN A 16 -21.61 -0.83 4.96
N MET A 17 -20.92 -0.40 3.91
CA MET A 17 -19.62 0.27 3.98
C MET A 17 -19.82 1.78 4.09
N MET A 18 -20.09 2.25 5.28
CA MET A 18 -20.35 3.67 5.57
C MET A 18 -19.11 4.54 5.33
N ASN A 19 -17.91 4.02 5.60
CA ASN A 19 -16.64 4.71 5.42
C ASN A 19 -15.65 3.76 4.72
N THR A 20 -15.00 4.24 3.66
CA THR A 20 -14.01 3.48 2.91
C THR A 20 -12.65 3.47 3.61
N VAL A 21 -12.22 4.62 4.13
CA VAL A 21 -10.99 4.80 4.91
C VAL A 21 -11.31 5.72 6.09
N GLY A 22 -10.90 5.32 7.29
CA GLY A 22 -11.06 6.11 8.51
C GLY A 22 -9.74 6.30 9.25
N CYS A 23 -9.76 7.11 10.31
CA CYS A 23 -8.57 7.41 11.12
C CYS A 23 -7.87 6.15 11.63
N ALA A 24 -8.63 5.14 12.05
CA ALA A 24 -8.12 3.88 12.61
C ALA A 24 -7.47 2.95 11.58
N ASP A 25 -7.61 3.22 10.29
CA ASP A 25 -6.86 2.48 9.24
C ASP A 25 -5.38 2.88 9.23
N CYS A 26 -5.05 4.11 9.68
CA CYS A 26 -3.70 4.64 9.69
C CYS A 26 -3.16 4.96 11.09
N HIS A 27 -4.03 5.17 12.07
CA HIS A 27 -3.66 5.57 13.42
C HIS A 27 -4.13 4.56 14.48
N ASP A 28 -3.31 4.38 15.51
CA ASP A 28 -3.77 3.69 16.71
C ASP A 28 -4.81 4.57 17.43
N PRO A 29 -6.02 4.04 17.71
CA PRO A 29 -7.10 4.85 18.29
C PRO A 29 -6.85 5.34 19.73
N LYS A 30 -5.83 4.79 20.41
CA LYS A 30 -5.49 5.19 21.78
C LYS A 30 -4.35 6.21 21.83
N THR A 31 -3.34 6.04 20.98
CA THR A 31 -2.11 6.85 21.02
C THR A 31 -2.02 7.85 19.86
N MET A 32 -2.81 7.63 18.81
CA MET A 32 -2.72 8.35 17.53
C MET A 32 -1.41 8.13 16.75
N ASP A 33 -0.54 7.23 17.22
CA ASP A 33 0.64 6.83 16.47
C ASP A 33 0.26 6.18 15.13
N LEU A 34 1.12 6.35 14.13
CA LEU A 34 0.91 5.69 12.84
C LEU A 34 0.99 4.17 13.01
N ARG A 35 -0.02 3.50 12.49
CA ARG A 35 -0.13 2.04 12.56
C ARG A 35 -0.98 1.50 11.40
N PRO A 36 -0.44 0.65 10.53
CA PRO A 36 -1.27 -0.09 9.57
C PRO A 36 -2.29 -0.97 10.30
N ALA A 37 -3.51 -1.03 9.80
CA ALA A 37 -4.58 -1.85 10.38
C ALA A 37 -4.69 -3.24 9.73
N ARG A 38 -4.11 -3.44 8.53
CA ARG A 38 -4.30 -4.65 7.72
C ARG A 38 -3.29 -5.74 8.06
N PRO A 39 -3.75 -6.96 8.43
CA PRO A 39 -2.86 -8.07 8.81
C PRO A 39 -1.87 -8.48 7.72
N ALA A 40 -2.30 -8.47 6.44
CA ALA A 40 -1.48 -8.93 5.33
C ALA A 40 -0.11 -8.23 5.22
N LEU A 41 -0.04 -6.93 5.57
CA LEU A 41 1.22 -6.21 5.60
C LEU A 41 2.17 -6.75 6.68
N TYR A 42 1.66 -6.98 7.90
CA TYR A 42 2.45 -7.53 9.00
C TYR A 42 2.97 -8.92 8.66
N GLU A 43 2.13 -9.76 8.08
CA GLU A 43 2.47 -11.12 7.67
C GLU A 43 3.53 -11.14 6.58
N ALA A 44 3.42 -10.27 5.56
CA ALA A 44 4.41 -10.15 4.50
C ALA A 44 5.78 -9.72 5.05
N TRP A 45 5.79 -8.74 5.96
CA TRP A 45 7.03 -8.29 6.61
C TRP A 45 7.64 -9.36 7.50
N GLN A 46 6.81 -10.07 8.26
CA GLN A 46 7.27 -11.18 9.10
C GLN A 46 7.90 -12.31 8.28
N ARG A 47 7.32 -12.67 7.13
CA ARG A 47 7.90 -13.67 6.20
C ARG A 47 9.26 -13.24 5.66
N ARG A 48 9.53 -11.94 5.57
CA ARG A 48 10.83 -11.36 5.21
C ARG A 48 11.79 -11.19 6.41
N GLY A 49 11.40 -11.64 7.60
CA GLY A 49 12.20 -11.47 8.82
C GLY A 49 12.17 -10.06 9.41
N MET A 50 11.23 -9.21 8.98
CA MET A 50 11.08 -7.83 9.42
C MET A 50 9.87 -7.65 10.34
N ASP A 51 9.91 -6.61 11.17
CA ASP A 51 8.82 -6.26 12.09
C ASP A 51 8.34 -4.84 11.80
N VAL A 52 7.11 -4.71 11.32
CA VAL A 52 6.46 -3.41 11.05
C VAL A 52 6.51 -2.47 12.26
N LYS A 53 6.41 -3.01 13.47
CA LYS A 53 6.44 -2.20 14.71
C LYS A 53 7.79 -1.54 14.98
N LYS A 54 8.85 -2.00 14.32
CA LYS A 54 10.20 -1.42 14.42
C LYS A 54 10.50 -0.42 13.31
N ALA A 55 9.55 -0.20 12.39
CA ALA A 55 9.71 0.79 11.34
C ALA A 55 9.88 2.19 11.94
N SER A 56 10.74 2.99 11.34
CA SER A 56 10.89 4.39 11.70
C SER A 56 9.59 5.16 11.41
N HIS A 57 9.42 6.33 12.03
CA HIS A 57 8.27 7.18 11.75
C HIS A 57 8.16 7.52 10.24
N GLN A 58 9.31 7.77 9.59
CA GLN A 58 9.34 8.07 8.15
C GLN A 58 8.93 6.87 7.29
N GLU A 59 9.37 5.66 7.62
CA GLU A 59 8.90 4.43 6.95
C GLU A 59 7.42 4.22 7.20
N MET A 60 6.95 4.45 8.42
CA MET A 60 5.53 4.29 8.77
C MET A 60 4.63 5.20 7.94
N ARG A 61 5.09 6.40 7.56
CA ARG A 61 4.40 7.33 6.64
C ARG A 61 4.21 6.77 5.21
N SER A 62 4.93 5.70 4.87
CA SER A 62 4.68 4.90 3.65
C SER A 62 3.87 3.64 3.94
N LEU A 63 4.13 2.96 5.06
CA LEU A 63 3.52 1.66 5.38
C LEU A 63 2.01 1.74 5.62
N VAL A 64 1.51 2.84 6.16
CA VAL A 64 0.06 3.06 6.29
C VAL A 64 -0.65 3.18 4.94
N CYS A 65 0.07 3.52 3.88
CA CYS A 65 -0.43 3.49 2.50
C CYS A 65 -0.22 2.09 1.87
N ALA A 66 0.94 1.49 2.11
CA ALA A 66 1.33 0.18 1.57
C ALA A 66 0.42 -0.96 1.98
N GLN A 67 -0.33 -0.83 3.08
CA GLN A 67 -1.31 -1.85 3.48
C GLN A 67 -2.46 -2.03 2.47
N CYS A 68 -2.64 -1.06 1.55
CA CYS A 68 -3.63 -1.09 0.47
C CYS A 68 -2.99 -0.86 -0.91
N HIS A 69 -1.99 0.04 -1.01
CA HIS A 69 -1.30 0.39 -2.25
C HIS A 69 -0.08 -0.53 -2.48
N THR A 70 -0.33 -1.80 -2.65
CA THR A 70 0.66 -2.87 -2.80
C THR A 70 0.15 -3.96 -3.71
N GLU A 71 1.05 -4.76 -4.30
CA GLU A 71 0.67 -5.96 -5.04
C GLU A 71 0.10 -7.01 -4.08
N TYR A 72 -0.97 -7.66 -4.51
CA TYR A 72 -1.65 -8.69 -3.73
C TYR A 72 -2.32 -9.73 -4.61
N TYR A 73 -2.62 -10.88 -4.02
CA TYR A 73 -3.46 -11.90 -4.62
C TYR A 73 -4.33 -12.58 -3.56
N PHE A 74 -5.32 -13.33 -4.02
CA PHE A 74 -6.13 -14.19 -3.16
C PHE A 74 -5.67 -15.65 -3.30
N GLN A 75 -5.33 -16.27 -2.19
CA GLN A 75 -4.94 -17.68 -2.18
C GLN A 75 -6.08 -18.56 -2.68
N LYS A 76 -5.78 -19.50 -3.57
CA LYS A 76 -6.77 -20.47 -4.07
C LYS A 76 -7.32 -21.31 -2.90
N GLY A 77 -8.62 -21.49 -2.87
CA GLY A 77 -9.33 -22.31 -1.88
C GLY A 77 -9.71 -21.58 -0.59
N THR A 78 -8.87 -20.66 -0.10
CA THR A 78 -9.14 -19.89 1.13
C THR A 78 -9.65 -18.47 0.86
N ASN A 79 -9.37 -17.92 -0.31
CA ASN A 79 -9.56 -16.51 -0.66
C ASN A 79 -8.88 -15.56 0.34
N TYR A 80 -7.77 -16.01 0.95
CA TYR A 80 -7.02 -15.18 1.87
C TYR A 80 -6.15 -14.19 1.11
N LEU A 81 -6.31 -12.90 1.42
CA LEU A 81 -5.52 -11.84 0.79
C LEU A 81 -4.07 -11.93 1.26
N THR A 82 -3.14 -12.00 0.31
CA THR A 82 -1.72 -12.21 0.59
C THR A 82 -0.88 -11.31 -0.30
N PHE A 83 0.22 -10.77 0.24
CA PHE A 83 1.20 -9.99 -0.52
C PHE A 83 2.35 -10.91 -0.96
N PRO A 84 2.72 -10.93 -2.27
CA PRO A 84 3.76 -11.83 -2.83
C PRO A 84 5.18 -11.29 -2.61
N GLN A 85 5.52 -10.86 -1.38
CA GLN A 85 6.74 -10.09 -1.09
C GLN A 85 7.83 -10.90 -0.36
N ASP A 86 7.73 -12.23 -0.28
CA ASP A 86 8.62 -13.07 0.53
C ASP A 86 10.11 -12.90 0.19
N SER A 87 10.42 -12.67 -1.08
CA SER A 87 11.80 -12.48 -1.57
C SER A 87 12.17 -11.02 -1.85
N GLY A 88 11.26 -10.08 -1.58
CA GLY A 88 11.46 -8.66 -1.83
C GLY A 88 10.28 -8.02 -2.55
N VAL A 89 10.48 -6.77 -2.96
CA VAL A 89 9.45 -5.91 -3.55
C VAL A 89 9.76 -5.50 -5.00
N THR A 90 10.75 -6.13 -5.62
CA THR A 90 11.04 -5.93 -7.05
C THR A 90 10.12 -6.78 -7.91
N VAL A 91 9.95 -6.39 -9.17
CA VAL A 91 9.13 -7.14 -10.13
C VAL A 91 9.62 -8.58 -10.26
N GLU A 92 10.93 -8.78 -10.36
CA GLU A 92 11.54 -10.11 -10.49
C GLU A 92 11.33 -10.98 -9.24
N ALA A 93 11.34 -10.36 -8.05
CA ALA A 93 11.08 -11.08 -6.81
C ALA A 93 9.63 -11.56 -6.71
N MET A 94 8.69 -10.75 -7.16
CA MET A 94 7.26 -11.09 -7.19
C MET A 94 6.96 -12.11 -8.27
N GLU A 95 7.53 -11.98 -9.47
CA GLU A 95 7.41 -12.97 -10.55
C GLU A 95 7.89 -14.33 -10.07
N LYS A 96 9.11 -14.39 -9.50
CA LYS A 96 9.64 -15.62 -8.91
C LYS A 96 8.75 -16.22 -7.82
N TYR A 97 8.09 -15.36 -7.01
CA TYR A 97 7.15 -15.81 -6.01
C TYR A 97 5.94 -16.51 -6.66
N TYR A 98 5.32 -15.86 -7.65
CA TYR A 98 4.16 -16.40 -8.36
C TYR A 98 4.49 -17.68 -9.13
N ASP A 99 5.64 -17.74 -9.78
CA ASP A 99 6.14 -18.95 -10.46
C ASP A 99 6.29 -20.12 -9.48
N LYS A 100 6.89 -19.85 -8.31
CA LYS A 100 7.10 -20.86 -7.27
C LYS A 100 5.79 -21.50 -6.80
N ILE A 101 4.71 -20.72 -6.68
CA ILE A 101 3.40 -21.21 -6.22
C ILE A 101 2.48 -21.61 -7.37
N GLY A 102 2.90 -21.45 -8.62
CA GLY A 102 2.11 -21.75 -9.81
C GLY A 102 0.82 -20.89 -9.90
N PHE A 103 0.89 -19.63 -9.43
CA PHE A 103 -0.26 -18.76 -9.43
C PHE A 103 -0.35 -17.96 -10.73
N TYR A 104 -1.55 -17.83 -11.25
CA TYR A 104 -1.94 -16.92 -12.32
C TYR A 104 -3.40 -16.50 -12.12
N ASP A 105 -3.78 -15.34 -12.60
CA ASP A 105 -5.15 -14.83 -12.48
C ASP A 105 -6.10 -15.53 -13.46
N TYR A 106 -5.68 -15.68 -14.71
CA TYR A 106 -6.51 -16.33 -15.74
C TYR A 106 -5.64 -16.86 -16.90
N ILE A 107 -6.27 -17.70 -17.73
CA ILE A 107 -5.69 -18.18 -18.99
C ILE A 107 -6.23 -17.33 -20.14
N HIS A 108 -5.35 -16.71 -20.91
CA HIS A 108 -5.76 -15.93 -22.08
C HIS A 108 -6.47 -16.81 -23.11
N ALA A 109 -7.65 -16.37 -23.56
CA ALA A 109 -8.58 -17.21 -24.33
C ALA A 109 -7.98 -17.73 -25.66
N LEU A 110 -7.21 -16.90 -26.37
CA LEU A 110 -6.66 -17.24 -27.67
C LEU A 110 -5.28 -17.91 -27.55
N SER A 111 -4.32 -17.26 -26.88
CA SER A 111 -2.95 -17.77 -26.77
C SER A 111 -2.78 -18.89 -25.78
N ARG A 112 -3.76 -19.12 -24.91
CA ARG A 112 -3.72 -20.10 -23.81
C ARG A 112 -2.59 -19.84 -22.80
N THR A 113 -2.02 -18.65 -22.82
CA THR A 113 -0.96 -18.21 -21.91
C THR A 113 -1.55 -17.89 -20.54
N PRO A 114 -0.93 -18.37 -19.43
CA PRO A 114 -1.24 -17.88 -18.08
C PRO A 114 -0.92 -16.41 -17.96
N ILE A 115 -1.82 -15.63 -17.37
CA ILE A 115 -1.67 -14.19 -17.23
C ILE A 115 -1.72 -13.83 -15.74
N LEU A 116 -0.74 -13.03 -15.30
CA LEU A 116 -0.74 -12.30 -14.05
C LEU A 116 -1.19 -10.87 -14.30
N LYS A 117 -2.02 -10.34 -13.40
CA LYS A 117 -2.34 -8.92 -13.34
C LYS A 117 -1.51 -8.27 -12.25
N ALA A 118 -0.87 -7.15 -12.52
CA ALA A 118 -0.40 -6.26 -11.48
C ALA A 118 -1.63 -5.57 -10.88
N GLN A 119 -1.92 -5.85 -9.61
CA GLN A 119 -3.15 -5.35 -8.98
C GLN A 119 -3.01 -3.88 -8.56
N HIS A 120 -2.07 -3.58 -7.67
CA HIS A 120 -1.94 -2.25 -7.10
C HIS A 120 -0.51 -1.93 -6.58
N PRO A 121 0.54 -2.13 -7.37
CA PRO A 121 1.93 -2.15 -6.92
C PRO A 121 2.53 -0.76 -6.64
N GLY A 122 1.76 0.17 -6.06
CA GLY A 122 2.22 1.53 -5.80
C GLY A 122 3.41 1.61 -4.83
N TYR A 123 3.38 0.81 -3.78
CA TYR A 123 4.46 0.73 -2.80
C TYR A 123 5.75 0.16 -3.41
N GLU A 124 5.64 -0.93 -4.16
CA GLU A 124 6.76 -1.59 -4.83
C GLU A 124 7.42 -0.66 -5.85
N ILE A 125 6.63 -0.01 -6.70
CA ILE A 125 7.11 0.96 -7.69
C ILE A 125 7.82 2.12 -7.00
N SER A 126 7.26 2.64 -5.91
CA SER A 126 7.87 3.74 -5.17
C SER A 126 9.25 3.38 -4.62
N GLN A 127 9.43 2.14 -4.15
CA GLN A 127 10.70 1.67 -3.58
C GLN A 127 11.85 1.58 -4.61
N MET A 128 11.53 1.41 -5.87
CA MET A 128 12.53 1.43 -6.95
C MET A 128 12.95 2.85 -7.35
N GLY A 129 12.21 3.86 -6.91
CA GLY A 129 12.44 5.26 -7.28
C GLY A 129 13.49 5.97 -6.43
N ILE A 130 14.11 7.01 -7.04
CA ILE A 130 15.14 7.84 -6.36
C ILE A 130 14.58 8.54 -5.10
N HIS A 131 13.31 8.92 -5.07
CA HIS A 131 12.70 9.57 -3.92
C HIS A 131 12.72 8.66 -2.69
N TYR A 132 12.33 7.40 -2.84
CA TYR A 132 12.41 6.43 -1.75
C TYR A 132 13.85 6.24 -1.25
N GLN A 133 14.80 6.10 -2.16
CA GLN A 133 16.25 5.97 -1.83
C GLN A 133 16.79 7.18 -1.06
N ARG A 134 16.14 8.33 -1.18
CA ARG A 134 16.44 9.57 -0.44
C ARG A 134 15.57 9.75 0.80
N GLY A 135 14.83 8.74 1.20
CA GLY A 135 14.02 8.75 2.42
C GLY A 135 12.69 9.52 2.30
N VAL A 136 12.23 9.80 1.08
CA VAL A 136 10.92 10.44 0.86
C VAL A 136 9.81 9.41 0.99
N SER A 137 8.82 9.68 1.81
CA SER A 137 7.67 8.82 2.03
C SER A 137 6.51 9.14 1.08
N CYS A 138 5.53 8.23 1.00
CA CYS A 138 4.29 8.47 0.25
C CYS A 138 3.58 9.73 0.76
N ALA A 139 3.52 9.92 2.07
CA ALA A 139 2.86 11.05 2.69
C ALA A 139 3.55 12.40 2.41
N ASP A 140 4.85 12.43 2.14
CA ASP A 140 5.56 13.69 1.84
C ASP A 140 5.06 14.32 0.53
N CYS A 141 4.64 13.48 -0.42
CA CYS A 141 4.10 13.93 -1.70
C CYS A 141 2.56 14.02 -1.68
N HIS A 142 1.87 13.01 -1.13
CA HIS A 142 0.40 12.90 -1.20
C HIS A 142 -0.33 13.55 -0.03
N MET A 143 0.38 13.82 1.07
CA MET A 143 -0.13 14.45 2.30
C MET A 143 0.93 15.43 2.84
N PRO A 144 1.26 16.50 2.09
CA PRO A 144 2.34 17.42 2.47
C PRO A 144 2.04 18.11 3.81
N TYR A 145 3.08 18.61 4.46
CA TYR A 145 2.90 19.43 5.65
C TYR A 145 2.27 20.79 5.32
N ILE A 146 1.31 21.18 6.12
CA ILE A 146 0.70 22.52 6.11
C ILE A 146 0.82 23.17 7.49
N THR A 147 0.73 24.49 7.52
CA THR A 147 0.74 25.27 8.77
C THR A 147 -0.54 26.08 8.86
N LYS A 148 -1.27 25.94 9.95
CA LYS A 148 -2.47 26.74 10.25
C LYS A 148 -2.45 27.15 11.71
N GLY A 149 -2.61 28.45 11.97
CA GLY A 149 -2.57 28.98 13.33
C GLY A 149 -1.24 28.73 14.06
N GLY A 150 -0.10 28.69 13.33
CA GLY A 150 1.23 28.40 13.89
C GLY A 150 1.51 26.91 14.14
N ILE A 151 0.54 26.02 13.92
CA ILE A 151 0.69 24.58 14.11
C ILE A 151 0.99 23.92 12.76
N LYS A 152 2.09 23.17 12.68
CA LYS A 152 2.46 22.36 11.51
C LYS A 152 1.89 20.94 11.67
N TYR A 153 1.18 20.47 10.65
CA TYR A 153 0.62 19.12 10.61
C TYR A 153 0.54 18.60 9.18
N THR A 154 0.34 17.30 9.01
CA THR A 154 0.16 16.64 7.72
C THR A 154 -1.24 16.92 7.17
N ASP A 155 -1.34 17.40 5.94
CA ASP A 155 -2.62 17.59 5.25
C ASP A 155 -3.27 16.22 4.96
N HIS A 156 -4.43 15.97 5.56
CA HIS A 156 -5.16 14.71 5.38
C HIS A 156 -6.04 14.67 4.13
N HIS A 157 -6.03 15.72 3.31
CA HIS A 157 -6.63 15.68 1.99
C HIS A 157 -5.66 14.98 1.02
N ILE A 158 -5.75 13.65 0.95
CA ILE A 158 -4.91 12.82 0.07
C ILE A 158 -5.21 13.21 -1.38
N MET A 159 -4.19 13.67 -2.11
CA MET A 159 -4.37 14.21 -3.46
C MET A 159 -3.15 13.96 -4.35
N SER A 160 -3.31 14.23 -5.63
CA SER A 160 -2.18 14.26 -6.56
C SER A 160 -1.18 15.34 -6.16
N PRO A 161 0.12 15.05 -6.07
CA PRO A 161 1.15 16.05 -5.79
C PRO A 161 1.15 17.22 -6.78
N LEU A 162 0.71 16.99 -8.01
CA LEU A 162 0.61 18.01 -9.07
C LEU A 162 -0.42 19.10 -8.74
N ALA A 163 -1.38 18.83 -7.86
CA ALA A 163 -2.35 19.83 -7.42
C ALA A 163 -1.74 20.88 -6.48
N HIS A 164 -0.58 20.57 -5.86
CA HIS A 164 0.08 21.42 -4.87
C HIS A 164 1.60 21.32 -4.96
N ILE A 165 2.14 21.64 -6.15
CA ILE A 165 3.58 21.59 -6.46
C ILE A 165 4.41 22.42 -5.46
N ASP A 166 3.87 23.56 -5.04
CA ASP A 166 4.46 24.47 -4.05
C ASP A 166 4.73 23.81 -2.69
N ARG A 167 3.88 22.90 -2.27
CA ARG A 167 3.96 22.21 -0.96
C ARG A 167 4.54 20.80 -1.04
N THR A 168 4.61 20.23 -2.23
CA THR A 168 5.13 18.89 -2.48
C THR A 168 6.52 18.94 -3.09
N CYS A 169 6.64 19.33 -4.35
CA CYS A 169 7.90 19.30 -5.10
C CYS A 169 8.86 20.42 -4.68
N GLN A 170 8.36 21.66 -4.55
CA GLN A 170 9.20 22.83 -4.30
C GLN A 170 9.75 22.93 -2.88
N THR A 171 9.34 22.05 -1.97
CA THR A 171 10.00 21.91 -0.67
C THR A 171 11.45 21.41 -0.81
N CYS A 172 11.75 20.67 -1.87
CA CYS A 172 13.06 20.12 -2.19
C CYS A 172 13.61 20.68 -3.52
N HIS A 173 12.76 20.79 -4.56
CA HIS A 173 13.12 21.30 -5.90
C HIS A 173 12.81 22.80 -5.99
N ARG A 174 13.78 23.63 -5.63
CA ARG A 174 13.55 25.08 -5.52
C ARG A 174 13.82 25.89 -6.79
N GLN A 175 14.42 25.28 -7.81
CA GLN A 175 14.89 25.98 -9.02
C GLN A 175 14.36 25.38 -10.33
N ASP A 176 13.48 24.40 -10.26
CA ASP A 176 12.94 23.71 -11.45
C ASP A 176 11.48 24.09 -11.70
#